data_5d3bb4a9ac5e3539f0016e7aa8c1c8b3
#
_entry.id   5d3bb4a9ac5e3539f0016e7aa8c1c8b3
#
_cell.length_a   1.000
_cell.length_b   1.000
_cell.length_c   1.000
_cell.angle_alpha   90.00
_cell.angle_beta   90.00
_cell.angle_gamma   90.00
#
_symmetry.space_group_name_H-M   'P 1'
#
loop_
_entity.id
_entity.type
_entity.pdbx_description
1 polymer ?
#
loop_
_entity_poly.entity_id
_entity_poly.type
_entity_poly.pdbx_seq_one_letter_code
_entity_poly.pdbx_strand_id
1 'polypeptide(L)'
;MFELIFLGTSAMIPTKERNHTALFLKYKGEGILLDCGEGTQRQFKIANESLTKITKIVISHWHGDHVLGLPGLIQTLSASEYAAKERALEIYGPRGTKKQVALMCEAFPYDNKLEIKVQEVSEGTFIETETLKIMAYPLEHGIPCLGFKIQEKDRRKIDIAALKKYGIPEGPLLGDLQQNKSIVWNGKKISPKETTYVIPGKVIGVITDTGQCKNCLEIAEGVDILICEATFMEKEIEKAEQYKHLTIKQAALIAHTANVKKLVLTHFSQRYKEKAEQEQEAKDIFPNVVLAYDGMRVTI
;
A
#
# COMPACT_ATOMS: atom_id res chain seq x y z
N MET A 1 -3.02 -7.34 -11.26
CA MET A 1 -1.65 -6.81 -11.28
C MET A 1 -1.67 -5.51 -10.52
N PHE A 2 -0.84 -5.38 -9.50
CA PHE A 2 -0.61 -4.14 -8.77
C PHE A 2 0.45 -3.30 -9.46
N GLU A 3 0.28 -2.00 -9.47
CA GLU A 3 1.31 -1.02 -9.82
C GLU A 3 1.51 -0.08 -8.62
N LEU A 4 2.72 -0.06 -8.09
CA LEU A 4 3.16 0.77 -6.98
C LEU A 4 4.00 1.92 -7.53
N ILE A 5 3.71 3.15 -7.13
CA ILE A 5 4.43 4.36 -7.54
C ILE A 5 4.87 5.10 -6.29
N PHE A 6 6.18 5.18 -6.06
CA PHE A 6 6.77 5.90 -4.94
C PHE A 6 6.79 7.40 -5.27
N LEU A 7 5.89 8.16 -4.69
CA LEU A 7 5.78 9.60 -4.93
C LEU A 7 6.71 10.41 -4.03
N GLY A 8 7.08 9.85 -2.89
CA GLY A 8 8.02 10.41 -1.97
C GLY A 8 8.64 9.35 -1.08
N THR A 9 9.94 9.47 -0.82
CA THR A 9 10.75 8.44 -0.16
C THR A 9 11.62 8.98 0.97
N SER A 10 11.46 10.27 1.34
CA SER A 10 12.15 10.90 2.46
C SER A 10 11.39 10.69 3.76
N ALA A 11 12.14 10.62 4.84
CA ALA A 11 11.64 10.82 6.19
C ALA A 11 11.34 12.31 6.45
N MET A 12 11.26 12.73 7.70
CA MET A 12 10.81 14.03 8.21
C MET A 12 11.31 15.26 7.43
N ILE A 13 12.51 15.23 6.88
CA ILE A 13 13.09 16.38 6.16
C ILE A 13 13.28 16.01 4.69
N PRO A 14 12.60 16.69 3.75
CA PRO A 14 12.73 16.40 2.33
C PRO A 14 14.08 16.86 1.80
N THR A 15 14.50 16.32 0.66
CA THR A 15 15.71 16.74 -0.05
C THR A 15 15.35 17.22 -1.45
N LYS A 16 16.37 17.61 -2.24
CA LYS A 16 16.14 17.95 -3.65
C LYS A 16 15.69 16.74 -4.47
N GLU A 17 16.13 15.55 -4.06
CA GLU A 17 15.93 14.28 -4.76
C GLU A 17 14.77 13.45 -4.17
N ARG A 18 14.34 13.75 -2.94
CA ARG A 18 13.35 12.98 -2.21
C ARG A 18 12.29 13.86 -1.58
N ASN A 19 11.05 13.66 -1.95
CA ASN A 19 9.87 14.26 -1.35
C ASN A 19 9.44 13.50 -0.09
N HIS A 20 8.59 14.10 0.72
CA HIS A 20 7.94 13.44 1.87
C HIS A 20 7.14 12.21 1.46
N THR A 21 6.94 11.31 2.41
CA THR A 21 6.34 9.99 2.19
C THR A 21 4.99 10.04 1.50
N ALA A 22 4.90 9.35 0.37
CA ALA A 22 3.64 9.05 -0.30
C ALA A 22 3.85 7.87 -1.26
N LEU A 23 2.95 6.89 -1.21
CA LEU A 23 2.94 5.72 -2.08
C LEU A 23 1.59 5.60 -2.77
N PHE A 24 1.56 5.58 -4.09
CA PHE A 24 0.34 5.40 -4.87
C PHE A 24 0.24 3.99 -5.42
N LEU A 25 -0.80 3.27 -5.00
CA LEU A 25 -1.11 1.92 -5.42
C LEU A 25 -2.27 1.94 -6.41
N LYS A 26 -2.07 1.33 -7.58
CA LYS A 26 -3.13 1.12 -8.60
C LYS A 26 -3.44 -0.36 -8.73
N TYR A 27 -4.74 -0.68 -8.67
CA TYR A 27 -5.22 -2.05 -8.80
C TYR A 27 -6.66 -2.09 -9.34
N LYS A 28 -6.88 -2.66 -10.53
CA LYS A 28 -8.23 -2.89 -11.13
C LYS A 28 -9.17 -1.68 -11.04
N GLY A 29 -8.68 -0.49 -11.37
CA GLY A 29 -9.46 0.75 -11.33
C GLY A 29 -9.49 1.44 -9.95
N GLU A 30 -9.03 0.79 -8.89
CA GLU A 30 -8.80 1.42 -7.59
C GLU A 30 -7.46 2.15 -7.60
N GLY A 31 -7.46 3.35 -7.07
CA GLY A 31 -6.25 4.14 -6.79
C GLY A 31 -6.17 4.47 -5.31
N ILE A 32 -5.26 3.82 -4.60
CA ILE A 32 -5.11 3.95 -3.15
C ILE A 32 -3.83 4.73 -2.87
N LEU A 33 -3.96 5.89 -2.24
CA LEU A 33 -2.83 6.68 -1.78
C LEU A 33 -2.54 6.34 -0.32
N LEU A 34 -1.36 5.75 -0.06
CA LEU A 34 -0.85 5.51 1.28
C LEU A 34 0.04 6.69 1.66
N ASP A 35 -0.38 7.41 2.67
CA ASP A 35 0.14 8.69 3.12
C ASP A 35 0.11 9.79 2.06
N CYS A 36 0.17 11.03 2.50
CA CYS A 36 0.09 12.22 1.67
C CYS A 36 0.99 13.33 2.26
N GLY A 37 2.30 13.13 2.20
CA GLY A 37 3.29 14.11 2.64
C GLY A 37 3.22 15.38 1.81
N GLU A 38 3.87 16.44 2.29
CA GLU A 38 3.94 17.73 1.59
C GLU A 38 4.45 17.51 0.15
N GLY A 39 3.87 18.22 -0.81
CA GLY A 39 4.26 18.15 -2.22
C GLY A 39 3.71 16.94 -2.99
N THR A 40 2.96 16.04 -2.38
CA THR A 40 2.42 14.82 -3.03
C THR A 40 1.67 15.13 -4.33
N GLN A 41 0.84 16.17 -4.36
CA GLN A 41 0.13 16.53 -5.60
C GLN A 41 1.07 16.98 -6.74
N ARG A 42 2.20 17.63 -6.42
CA ARG A 42 3.24 17.93 -7.41
C ARG A 42 3.91 16.67 -7.91
N GLN A 43 4.17 15.70 -7.02
CA GLN A 43 4.76 14.42 -7.36
C GLN A 43 3.86 13.58 -8.27
N PHE A 44 2.54 13.64 -8.13
CA PHE A 44 1.61 13.06 -9.11
C PHE A 44 1.85 13.61 -10.52
N LYS A 45 2.05 14.93 -10.65
CA LYS A 45 2.36 15.56 -11.96
C LYS A 45 3.70 15.08 -12.51
N ILE A 46 4.75 15.04 -11.68
CA ILE A 46 6.08 14.54 -12.05
C ILE A 46 6.01 13.09 -12.50
N ALA A 47 5.26 12.25 -11.78
CA ALA A 47 5.04 10.84 -12.12
C ALA A 47 4.11 10.62 -13.32
N ASN A 48 3.57 11.68 -13.92
CA ASN A 48 2.59 11.63 -15.01
C ASN A 48 1.33 10.83 -14.64
N GLU A 49 0.86 11.01 -13.39
CA GLU A 49 -0.36 10.41 -12.88
C GLU A 49 -1.44 11.45 -12.61
N SER A 50 -2.70 11.04 -12.71
CA SER A 50 -3.85 11.90 -12.42
C SER A 50 -4.33 11.72 -10.98
N LEU A 51 -4.47 12.84 -10.26
CA LEU A 51 -5.08 12.87 -8.93
C LEU A 51 -6.52 12.31 -8.93
N THR A 52 -7.24 12.47 -10.04
CA THR A 52 -8.62 11.96 -10.15
C THR A 52 -8.74 10.43 -10.18
N LYS A 53 -7.61 9.72 -10.22
CA LYS A 53 -7.57 8.26 -10.06
C LYS A 53 -7.59 7.82 -8.59
N ILE A 54 -7.34 8.73 -7.64
CA ILE A 54 -7.40 8.39 -6.21
C ILE A 54 -8.84 8.04 -5.86
N THR A 55 -9.05 6.86 -5.30
CA THR A 55 -10.35 6.41 -4.78
C THR A 55 -10.36 6.42 -3.26
N LYS A 56 -9.22 6.13 -2.66
CA LYS A 56 -9.03 6.04 -1.21
C LYS A 56 -7.69 6.64 -0.79
N ILE A 57 -7.69 7.24 0.40
CA ILE A 57 -6.46 7.68 1.08
C ILE A 57 -6.35 6.88 2.38
N VAL A 58 -5.20 6.29 2.62
CA VAL A 58 -4.91 5.51 3.82
C VAL A 58 -3.75 6.15 4.54
N ILE A 59 -4.00 6.69 5.72
CA ILE A 59 -3.00 7.39 6.55
C ILE A 59 -2.43 6.39 7.56
N SER A 60 -1.11 6.27 7.59
CA SER A 60 -0.41 5.45 8.56
C SER A 60 -0.43 6.08 9.94
N HIS A 61 -0.08 7.35 10.03
CA HIS A 61 -0.06 8.14 11.27
C HIS A 61 -0.07 9.66 10.96
N TRP A 62 -0.17 10.48 12.00
CA TRP A 62 -0.40 11.92 11.87
C TRP A 62 0.85 12.79 12.08
N HIS A 63 2.07 12.31 11.75
CA HIS A 63 3.22 13.18 11.60
C HIS A 63 3.14 13.98 10.28
N GLY A 64 3.75 15.18 10.29
CA GLY A 64 3.60 16.14 9.20
C GLY A 64 4.08 15.63 7.83
N ASP A 65 5.19 14.91 7.81
CA ASP A 65 5.77 14.31 6.60
C ASP A 65 4.91 13.21 5.95
N HIS A 66 3.85 12.77 6.64
CA HIS A 66 2.86 11.82 6.12
C HIS A 66 1.52 12.45 5.75
N VAL A 67 1.23 13.70 6.16
CA VAL A 67 -0.13 14.26 6.00
C VAL A 67 -0.19 15.71 5.49
N LEU A 68 0.90 16.48 5.50
CA LEU A 68 0.85 17.91 5.15
C LEU A 68 0.46 18.20 3.70
N GLY A 69 0.54 17.24 2.81
CA GLY A 69 0.02 17.36 1.45
C GLY A 69 -1.50 17.22 1.33
N LEU A 70 -2.16 16.67 2.37
CA LEU A 70 -3.58 16.33 2.34
C LEU A 70 -4.50 17.56 2.12
N PRO A 71 -4.32 18.70 2.80
CA PRO A 71 -5.18 19.87 2.59
C PRO A 71 -5.18 20.36 1.14
N GLY A 72 -4.00 20.51 0.54
CA GLY A 72 -3.86 20.93 -0.85
C GLY A 72 -4.41 19.92 -1.85
N LEU A 73 -4.23 18.63 -1.57
CA LEU A 73 -4.79 17.54 -2.37
C LEU A 73 -6.32 17.58 -2.38
N ILE A 74 -6.95 17.69 -1.21
CA ILE A 74 -8.41 17.77 -1.07
C ILE A 74 -8.97 18.97 -1.84
N GLN A 75 -8.37 20.14 -1.70
CA GLN A 75 -8.79 21.34 -2.43
C GLN A 75 -8.68 21.14 -3.94
N THR A 76 -7.59 20.55 -4.43
CA THR A 76 -7.40 20.28 -5.86
C THR A 76 -8.43 19.26 -6.37
N LEU A 77 -8.73 18.22 -5.62
CA LEU A 77 -9.78 17.26 -5.98
C LEU A 77 -11.15 17.91 -6.00
N SER A 78 -11.45 18.79 -5.03
CA SER A 78 -12.71 19.55 -4.97
C SER A 78 -12.90 20.49 -6.18
N ALA A 79 -11.83 21.09 -6.66
CA ALA A 79 -11.85 21.99 -7.81
C ALA A 79 -11.77 21.26 -9.17
N SER A 80 -11.63 19.94 -9.18
CA SER A 80 -11.42 19.13 -10.37
C SER A 80 -12.68 18.36 -10.78
N GLU A 81 -12.62 17.68 -11.95
CA GLU A 81 -13.65 16.72 -12.40
C GLU A 81 -13.91 15.57 -11.42
N TYR A 82 -13.10 15.40 -10.38
CA TYR A 82 -13.32 14.41 -9.33
C TYR A 82 -14.64 14.65 -8.61
N ALA A 83 -14.92 15.90 -8.24
CA ALA A 83 -16.18 16.29 -7.58
C ALA A 83 -17.42 16.02 -8.46
N ALA A 84 -17.26 16.16 -9.79
CA ALA A 84 -18.35 15.90 -10.75
C ALA A 84 -18.72 14.41 -10.87
N LYS A 85 -17.89 13.49 -10.34
CA LYS A 85 -18.14 12.04 -10.41
C LYS A 85 -19.09 11.51 -9.33
N GLU A 86 -19.65 12.38 -8.50
CA GLU A 86 -20.61 12.05 -7.42
C GLU A 86 -20.14 10.89 -6.52
N ARG A 87 -18.84 10.74 -6.34
CA ARG A 87 -18.28 9.73 -5.45
C ARG A 87 -17.60 10.37 -4.25
N ALA A 88 -17.75 9.75 -3.08
CA ALA A 88 -17.06 10.19 -1.88
C ALA A 88 -15.54 9.92 -1.99
N LEU A 89 -14.73 10.81 -1.42
CA LEU A 89 -13.34 10.54 -1.10
C LEU A 89 -13.28 9.81 0.24
N GLU A 90 -12.85 8.57 0.22
CA GLU A 90 -12.72 7.76 1.43
C GLU A 90 -11.32 7.95 2.05
N ILE A 91 -11.28 8.32 3.33
CA ILE A 91 -10.04 8.50 4.10
C ILE A 91 -10.06 7.54 5.28
N TYR A 92 -9.03 6.71 5.38
CA TYR A 92 -8.81 5.75 6.45
C TYR A 92 -7.55 6.13 7.22
N GLY A 93 -7.55 5.93 8.53
CA GLY A 93 -6.35 6.15 9.33
C GLY A 93 -6.55 5.81 10.80
N PRO A 94 -5.51 5.94 11.63
CA PRO A 94 -5.59 5.58 13.05
C PRO A 94 -6.52 6.51 13.83
N ARG A 95 -6.72 6.18 15.10
CA ARG A 95 -7.51 7.02 16.03
C ARG A 95 -7.06 8.48 15.98
N GLY A 96 -8.00 9.40 15.86
CA GLY A 96 -7.79 10.85 15.72
C GLY A 96 -7.95 11.36 14.29
N THR A 97 -8.00 10.47 13.28
CA THR A 97 -8.10 10.85 11.85
C THR A 97 -9.33 11.70 11.57
N LYS A 98 -10.50 11.38 12.13
CA LYS A 98 -11.72 12.18 11.94
C LYS A 98 -11.54 13.63 12.38
N LYS A 99 -10.96 13.82 13.57
CA LYS A 99 -10.69 15.15 14.13
C LYS A 99 -9.69 15.92 13.28
N GLN A 100 -8.60 15.30 12.88
CA GLN A 100 -7.54 15.97 12.13
C GLN A 100 -8.00 16.37 10.73
N VAL A 101 -8.73 15.50 10.02
CA VAL A 101 -9.31 15.82 8.71
C VAL A 101 -10.29 17.00 8.81
N ALA A 102 -11.16 17.00 9.84
CA ALA A 102 -12.10 18.12 10.06
C ALA A 102 -11.35 19.43 10.29
N LEU A 103 -10.34 19.46 11.17
CA LEU A 103 -9.52 20.63 11.43
C LEU A 103 -8.78 21.14 10.17
N MET A 104 -8.27 20.25 9.34
CA MET A 104 -7.61 20.62 8.07
C MET A 104 -8.59 21.24 7.08
N CYS A 105 -9.82 20.73 6.99
CA CYS A 105 -10.85 21.30 6.13
C CYS A 105 -11.31 22.67 6.61
N GLU A 106 -11.35 22.91 7.93
CA GLU A 106 -11.72 24.19 8.52
C GLU A 106 -10.60 25.23 8.44
N ALA A 107 -9.34 24.79 8.52
CA ALA A 107 -8.17 25.69 8.56
C ALA A 107 -7.98 26.52 7.28
N PHE A 108 -8.44 26.00 6.14
CA PHE A 108 -8.22 26.64 4.83
C PHE A 108 -9.56 26.80 4.12
N PRO A 109 -10.09 28.05 4.02
CA PRO A 109 -11.36 28.30 3.33
C PRO A 109 -11.29 27.93 1.84
N TYR A 110 -12.21 27.08 1.39
CA TYR A 110 -12.41 26.74 -0.01
C TYR A 110 -13.85 26.25 -0.25
N ASP A 111 -14.29 26.30 -1.50
CA ASP A 111 -15.58 25.75 -1.90
C ASP A 111 -15.49 24.21 -1.97
N ASN A 112 -15.88 23.57 -0.86
CA ASN A 112 -15.82 22.12 -0.77
C ASN A 112 -17.00 21.46 -1.49
N LYS A 113 -16.72 20.84 -2.62
CA LYS A 113 -17.68 20.08 -3.43
C LYS A 113 -17.54 18.56 -3.27
N LEU A 114 -16.65 18.11 -2.37
CA LEU A 114 -16.42 16.70 -2.13
C LEU A 114 -17.22 16.20 -0.93
N GLU A 115 -17.84 15.05 -1.09
CA GLU A 115 -18.21 14.23 0.04
C GLU A 115 -16.95 13.51 0.54
N ILE A 116 -16.56 13.75 1.80
CA ILE A 116 -15.40 13.12 2.44
C ILE A 116 -15.91 12.15 3.50
N LYS A 117 -15.61 10.86 3.33
CA LYS A 117 -15.93 9.81 4.31
C LYS A 117 -14.68 9.42 5.06
N VAL A 118 -14.67 9.63 6.38
CA VAL A 118 -13.51 9.31 7.21
C VAL A 118 -13.84 8.13 8.12
N GLN A 119 -12.99 7.11 8.07
CA GLN A 119 -13.06 5.94 8.95
C GLN A 119 -11.78 5.79 9.76
N GLU A 120 -11.91 5.71 11.09
CA GLU A 120 -10.79 5.38 11.96
C GLU A 120 -10.62 3.85 12.01
N VAL A 121 -9.36 3.44 11.94
CA VAL A 121 -8.94 2.05 11.86
C VAL A 121 -7.97 1.76 13.00
N SER A 122 -8.04 0.57 13.57
CA SER A 122 -7.10 0.12 14.62
C SER A 122 -6.33 -1.12 14.18
N GLU A 123 -6.98 -2.25 14.11
CA GLU A 123 -6.40 -3.54 13.75
C GLU A 123 -7.39 -4.36 12.91
N GLY A 124 -6.88 -5.21 12.04
CA GLY A 124 -7.68 -6.12 11.24
C GLY A 124 -8.10 -5.57 9.89
N THR A 125 -9.06 -6.24 9.25
CA THR A 125 -9.52 -5.89 7.91
C THR A 125 -10.41 -4.65 7.94
N PHE A 126 -10.09 -3.63 7.13
CA PHE A 126 -10.87 -2.40 7.06
C PHE A 126 -11.34 -2.05 5.62
N ILE A 127 -10.71 -2.61 4.60
CA ILE A 127 -11.19 -2.57 3.22
C ILE A 127 -11.29 -4.01 2.73
N GLU A 128 -12.46 -4.38 2.23
CA GLU A 128 -12.68 -5.67 1.60
C GLU A 128 -13.62 -5.51 0.40
N THR A 129 -13.14 -5.91 -0.78
CA THR A 129 -13.89 -5.94 -2.03
C THR A 129 -13.96 -7.38 -2.55
N GLU A 130 -14.55 -7.60 -3.71
CA GLU A 130 -14.53 -8.92 -4.36
C GLU A 130 -13.11 -9.42 -4.67
N THR A 131 -12.16 -8.50 -4.91
CA THR A 131 -10.82 -8.87 -5.41
C THR A 131 -9.67 -8.42 -4.52
N LEU A 132 -9.92 -7.56 -3.53
CA LEU A 132 -8.90 -6.94 -2.69
C LEU A 132 -9.28 -6.98 -1.23
N LYS A 133 -8.31 -7.19 -0.35
CA LYS A 133 -8.42 -7.07 1.10
C LYS A 133 -7.26 -6.24 1.63
N ILE A 134 -7.54 -5.26 2.51
CA ILE A 134 -6.51 -4.49 3.20
C ILE A 134 -6.71 -4.63 4.69
N MET A 135 -5.63 -4.98 5.37
CA MET A 135 -5.57 -5.18 6.82
C MET A 135 -4.59 -4.18 7.43
N ALA A 136 -4.97 -3.64 8.58
CA ALA A 136 -4.13 -2.77 9.39
C ALA A 136 -3.54 -3.54 10.58
N TYR A 137 -2.33 -3.17 10.95
CA TYR A 137 -1.57 -3.70 12.09
C TYR A 137 -1.01 -2.53 12.89
N PRO A 138 -1.27 -2.44 14.20
CA PRO A 138 -0.66 -1.42 15.04
C PRO A 138 0.87 -1.53 15.06
N LEU A 139 1.54 -0.40 14.96
CA LEU A 139 3.00 -0.30 15.00
C LEU A 139 3.44 0.50 16.24
N GLU A 140 4.70 0.32 16.63
CA GLU A 140 5.30 0.99 17.80
C GLU A 140 5.99 2.29 17.39
N HIS A 141 5.25 3.40 17.45
CA HIS A 141 5.76 4.74 17.16
C HIS A 141 5.37 5.72 18.28
N GLY A 142 5.76 7.01 18.16
CA GLY A 142 5.46 8.05 19.16
C GLY A 142 3.98 8.40 19.30
N ILE A 143 3.20 8.13 18.25
CA ILE A 143 1.74 8.34 18.16
C ILE A 143 1.09 7.09 17.55
N PRO A 144 -0.26 6.96 17.57
CA PRO A 144 -0.94 5.86 16.92
C PRO A 144 -0.49 5.71 15.45
N CYS A 145 0.12 4.57 15.14
CA CYS A 145 0.68 4.27 13.83
C CYS A 145 0.25 2.89 13.35
N LEU A 146 0.05 2.75 12.04
CA LEU A 146 -0.43 1.54 11.38
C LEU A 146 0.49 1.13 10.24
N GLY A 147 0.83 -0.15 10.18
CA GLY A 147 1.32 -0.80 8.98
C GLY A 147 0.18 -1.56 8.28
N PHE A 148 0.41 -2.01 7.07
CA PHE A 148 -0.66 -2.58 6.24
C PHE A 148 -0.22 -3.86 5.54
N LYS A 149 -1.18 -4.78 5.36
CA LYS A 149 -1.06 -5.90 4.44
C LYS A 149 -2.16 -5.79 3.40
N ILE A 150 -1.77 -5.73 2.13
CA ILE A 150 -2.65 -5.55 0.98
C ILE A 150 -2.62 -6.84 0.18
N GLN A 151 -3.76 -7.50 0.09
CA GLN A 151 -3.87 -8.84 -0.46
C GLN A 151 -4.86 -8.88 -1.63
N GLU A 152 -4.40 -9.28 -2.82
CA GLU A 152 -5.28 -9.73 -3.88
C GLU A 152 -5.94 -11.04 -3.46
N LYS A 153 -7.26 -11.16 -3.60
CA LYS A 153 -7.93 -12.43 -3.34
C LYS A 153 -7.58 -13.45 -4.42
N ASP A 154 -7.47 -14.71 -4.03
CA ASP A 154 -7.25 -15.81 -4.94
C ASP A 154 -8.32 -15.83 -6.03
N ARG A 155 -7.91 -16.20 -7.24
CA ARG A 155 -8.85 -16.35 -8.37
C ARG A 155 -8.75 -17.73 -8.98
N ARG A 156 -9.88 -18.21 -9.49
CA ARG A 156 -9.89 -19.45 -10.27
C ARG A 156 -9.68 -19.16 -11.75
N LYS A 157 -8.86 -19.97 -12.37
CA LYS A 157 -8.68 -19.99 -13.82
C LYS A 157 -9.18 -21.31 -14.37
N ILE A 158 -9.85 -21.24 -15.52
CA ILE A 158 -10.38 -22.43 -16.21
C ILE A 158 -9.22 -23.33 -16.66
N ASP A 159 -9.37 -24.63 -16.39
CA ASP A 159 -8.56 -25.68 -16.99
C ASP A 159 -9.22 -26.13 -18.30
N ILE A 160 -8.67 -25.64 -19.41
CA ILE A 160 -9.22 -25.92 -20.74
C ILE A 160 -9.18 -27.43 -21.07
N ALA A 161 -8.14 -28.13 -20.61
CA ALA A 161 -8.03 -29.58 -20.85
C ALA A 161 -9.11 -30.36 -20.09
N ALA A 162 -9.39 -29.94 -18.86
CA ALA A 162 -10.48 -30.53 -18.07
C ALA A 162 -11.86 -30.21 -18.66
N LEU A 163 -12.11 -28.98 -19.12
CA LEU A 163 -13.37 -28.62 -19.80
C LEU A 163 -13.63 -29.49 -21.03
N LYS A 164 -12.60 -29.73 -21.85
CA LYS A 164 -12.71 -30.59 -23.05
C LYS A 164 -13.11 -32.03 -22.70
N LYS A 165 -12.59 -32.58 -21.57
CA LYS A 165 -12.97 -33.94 -21.11
C LYS A 165 -14.46 -34.05 -20.75
N TYR A 166 -15.04 -32.94 -20.22
CA TYR A 166 -16.46 -32.89 -19.88
C TYR A 166 -17.36 -32.43 -21.05
N GLY A 167 -16.75 -32.05 -22.20
CA GLY A 167 -17.48 -31.52 -23.35
C GLY A 167 -18.19 -30.18 -23.06
N ILE A 168 -17.65 -29.38 -22.13
CA ILE A 168 -18.21 -28.09 -21.76
C ILE A 168 -17.71 -27.03 -22.75
N PRO A 169 -18.58 -26.35 -23.51
CA PRO A 169 -18.18 -25.29 -24.45
C PRO A 169 -17.85 -23.99 -23.70
N GLU A 170 -17.19 -23.08 -24.42
CA GLU A 170 -17.02 -21.70 -23.93
C GLU A 170 -18.39 -21.01 -23.80
N GLY A 171 -18.58 -20.28 -22.72
CA GLY A 171 -19.84 -19.58 -22.48
C GLY A 171 -20.00 -19.11 -21.02
N PRO A 172 -21.17 -18.56 -20.67
CA PRO A 172 -21.44 -17.97 -19.35
C PRO A 172 -21.23 -18.91 -18.16
N LEU A 173 -21.45 -20.21 -18.33
CA LEU A 173 -21.23 -21.23 -17.31
C LEU A 173 -19.78 -21.27 -16.77
N LEU A 174 -18.80 -20.84 -17.58
CA LEU A 174 -17.40 -20.74 -17.14
C LEU A 174 -17.23 -19.67 -16.06
N GLY A 175 -18.02 -18.60 -16.12
CA GLY A 175 -18.06 -17.55 -15.11
C GLY A 175 -18.47 -18.08 -13.73
N ASP A 176 -19.45 -18.96 -13.67
CA ASP A 176 -19.89 -19.61 -12.44
C ASP A 176 -18.78 -20.49 -11.85
N LEU A 177 -18.11 -21.28 -12.67
CA LEU A 177 -16.97 -22.10 -12.25
C LEU A 177 -15.83 -21.23 -11.70
N GLN A 178 -15.54 -20.09 -12.35
CA GLN A 178 -14.53 -19.13 -11.88
C GLN A 178 -14.92 -18.45 -10.56
N GLN A 179 -16.23 -18.25 -10.32
CA GLN A 179 -16.77 -17.76 -9.05
C GLN A 179 -16.92 -18.85 -7.98
N ASN A 180 -16.30 -20.02 -8.19
CA ASN A 180 -16.37 -21.17 -7.29
C ASN A 180 -17.78 -21.76 -7.13
N LYS A 181 -18.67 -21.60 -8.12
CA LYS A 181 -20.00 -22.20 -8.17
C LYS A 181 -20.00 -23.45 -9.03
N SER A 182 -20.63 -24.53 -8.57
CA SER A 182 -20.85 -25.73 -9.37
C SER A 182 -21.89 -25.47 -10.45
N ILE A 183 -21.71 -26.08 -11.62
CA ILE A 183 -22.66 -26.05 -12.73
C ILE A 183 -23.28 -27.44 -12.95
N VAL A 184 -24.41 -27.50 -13.67
CA VAL A 184 -24.98 -28.74 -14.18
C VAL A 184 -24.76 -28.78 -15.70
N TRP A 185 -24.09 -29.83 -16.18
CA TRP A 185 -23.81 -30.05 -17.58
C TRP A 185 -24.14 -31.49 -17.99
N ASN A 186 -25.00 -31.69 -18.99
CA ASN A 186 -25.48 -33.00 -19.42
C ASN A 186 -26.00 -33.88 -18.27
N GLY A 187 -26.75 -33.27 -17.34
CA GLY A 187 -27.33 -33.98 -16.18
C GLY A 187 -26.34 -34.28 -15.05
N LYS A 188 -25.07 -33.91 -15.19
CA LYS A 188 -24.04 -34.09 -14.15
C LYS A 188 -23.69 -32.78 -13.48
N LYS A 189 -23.54 -32.80 -12.15
CA LYS A 189 -23.03 -31.68 -11.38
C LYS A 189 -21.51 -31.66 -11.51
N ILE A 190 -20.96 -30.56 -12.04
CA ILE A 190 -19.53 -30.34 -12.23
C ILE A 190 -19.06 -29.35 -11.18
N SER A 191 -18.07 -29.76 -10.39
CA SER A 191 -17.44 -28.91 -9.37
C SER A 191 -16.36 -28.00 -9.98
N PRO A 192 -16.20 -26.76 -9.48
CA PRO A 192 -15.06 -25.92 -9.88
C PRO A 192 -13.69 -26.59 -9.68
N LYS A 193 -13.54 -27.45 -8.68
CA LYS A 193 -12.27 -28.16 -8.41
C LYS A 193 -11.86 -29.09 -9.54
N GLU A 194 -12.84 -29.58 -10.35
CA GLU A 194 -12.61 -30.54 -11.43
C GLU A 194 -12.21 -29.84 -12.74
N THR A 195 -12.54 -28.55 -12.90
CA THR A 195 -12.45 -27.81 -14.16
C THR A 195 -11.71 -26.47 -14.06
N THR A 196 -11.18 -26.17 -12.87
CA THR A 196 -10.42 -24.92 -12.62
C THR A 196 -9.27 -25.21 -11.68
N TYR A 197 -8.26 -24.31 -11.72
CA TYR A 197 -7.20 -24.25 -10.72
C TYR A 197 -7.14 -22.86 -10.07
N VAL A 198 -6.62 -22.81 -8.85
CA VAL A 198 -6.46 -21.56 -8.10
C VAL A 198 -5.16 -20.88 -8.52
N ILE A 199 -5.24 -19.60 -8.83
CA ILE A 199 -4.09 -18.71 -8.93
C ILE A 199 -4.05 -17.90 -7.64
N PRO A 200 -3.01 -18.06 -6.81
CA PRO A 200 -2.86 -17.27 -5.59
C PRO A 200 -2.78 -15.78 -5.90
N GLY A 201 -3.47 -14.99 -5.10
CA GLY A 201 -3.39 -13.54 -5.16
C GLY A 201 -2.03 -13.05 -4.70
N LYS A 202 -1.64 -11.87 -5.16
CA LYS A 202 -0.42 -11.20 -4.74
C LYS A 202 -0.62 -10.49 -3.41
N VAL A 203 0.43 -10.47 -2.58
CA VAL A 203 0.40 -9.85 -1.26
C VAL A 203 1.53 -8.84 -1.11
N ILE A 204 1.19 -7.65 -0.62
CA ILE A 204 2.11 -6.55 -0.35
C ILE A 204 2.07 -6.27 1.16
N GLY A 205 3.22 -6.25 1.82
CA GLY A 205 3.36 -5.70 3.17
C GLY A 205 3.89 -4.28 3.13
N VAL A 206 3.37 -3.40 3.99
CA VAL A 206 3.85 -2.03 4.16
C VAL A 206 4.10 -1.78 5.64
N ILE A 207 5.36 -1.66 6.02
CA ILE A 207 5.81 -1.26 7.35
C ILE A 207 6.21 0.20 7.26
N THR A 208 5.41 1.04 7.91
CA THR A 208 5.67 2.47 8.05
C THR A 208 6.48 2.73 9.32
N ASP A 209 6.56 3.98 9.78
CA ASP A 209 7.36 4.40 10.92
C ASP A 209 7.13 3.57 12.18
N THR A 210 8.17 2.91 12.65
CA THR A 210 8.06 2.03 13.82
C THR A 210 9.43 1.68 14.43
N GLY A 211 9.48 1.51 15.72
CA GLY A 211 10.48 0.64 16.34
C GLY A 211 10.24 -0.83 15.97
N GLN A 212 11.25 -1.66 16.21
CA GLN A 212 11.10 -3.09 15.95
C GLN A 212 10.05 -3.70 16.87
N CYS A 213 8.97 -4.23 16.30
CA CYS A 213 7.86 -4.83 17.04
C CYS A 213 7.35 -6.12 16.37
N LYS A 214 6.53 -6.88 17.11
CA LYS A 214 5.98 -8.17 16.65
C LYS A 214 5.23 -8.03 15.32
N ASN A 215 4.45 -6.97 15.17
CA ASN A 215 3.61 -6.76 13.99
C ASN A 215 4.43 -6.53 12.70
N CYS A 216 5.72 -6.14 12.80
CA CYS A 216 6.60 -6.09 11.63
C CYS A 216 6.72 -7.47 10.96
N LEU A 217 6.89 -8.54 11.73
CA LEU A 217 6.95 -9.90 11.20
C LEU A 217 5.58 -10.38 10.70
N GLU A 218 4.49 -10.06 11.41
CA GLU A 218 3.14 -10.42 10.98
C GLU A 218 2.76 -9.76 9.65
N ILE A 219 3.18 -8.51 9.42
CA ILE A 219 3.00 -7.82 8.13
C ILE A 219 3.86 -8.48 7.05
N ALA A 220 5.10 -8.85 7.36
CA ALA A 220 6.05 -9.38 6.39
C ALA A 220 5.77 -10.84 5.98
N GLU A 221 5.09 -11.62 6.82
CA GLU A 221 4.85 -13.03 6.58
C GLU A 221 3.99 -13.28 5.32
N GLY A 222 4.49 -14.11 4.40
CA GLY A 222 3.77 -14.54 3.21
C GLY A 222 3.60 -13.48 2.12
N VAL A 223 4.35 -12.36 2.17
CA VAL A 223 4.23 -11.30 1.17
C VAL A 223 5.13 -11.53 -0.05
N ASP A 224 4.67 -11.09 -1.21
CA ASP A 224 5.48 -11.07 -2.43
C ASP A 224 6.46 -9.88 -2.41
N ILE A 225 6.03 -8.74 -1.88
CA ILE A 225 6.86 -7.54 -1.71
C ILE A 225 6.62 -6.97 -0.32
N LEU A 226 7.71 -6.69 0.39
CA LEU A 226 7.71 -5.90 1.61
C LEU A 226 8.23 -4.50 1.30
N ILE A 227 7.42 -3.48 1.56
CA ILE A 227 7.84 -2.07 1.58
C ILE A 227 8.06 -1.72 3.04
N CYS A 228 9.24 -1.28 3.38
CA CYS A 228 9.62 -1.07 4.78
C CYS A 228 10.36 0.25 4.95
N GLU A 229 10.04 0.99 6.01
CA GLU A 229 10.87 2.11 6.43
C GLU A 229 12.29 1.65 6.72
N ALA A 230 13.25 2.52 6.51
CA ALA A 230 14.67 2.31 6.78
C ALA A 230 15.35 3.66 7.06
N THR A 231 14.86 4.32 8.09
CA THR A 231 15.23 5.71 8.40
C THR A 231 16.69 5.85 8.80
N PHE A 232 17.24 4.84 9.47
CA PHE A 232 18.61 4.89 9.99
C PHE A 232 19.48 3.75 9.47
N MET A 233 20.80 3.96 9.43
CA MET A 233 21.77 2.88 9.31
C MET A 233 22.10 2.30 10.69
N GLU A 234 22.59 1.06 10.74
CA GLU A 234 22.89 0.34 11.98
C GLU A 234 23.84 1.11 12.92
N LYS A 235 24.77 1.85 12.36
CA LYS A 235 25.69 2.72 13.12
C LYS A 235 24.97 3.80 13.97
N GLU A 236 23.68 3.99 13.75
CA GLU A 236 22.85 4.95 14.49
C GLU A 236 21.66 4.27 15.18
N ILE A 237 21.82 3.01 15.58
CA ILE A 237 20.78 2.21 16.25
C ILE A 237 20.18 2.92 17.48
N GLU A 238 21.00 3.60 18.28
CA GLU A 238 20.51 4.34 19.46
C GLU A 238 19.51 5.43 19.09
N LYS A 239 19.72 6.11 17.95
CA LYS A 239 18.75 7.09 17.45
C LYS A 239 17.50 6.41 16.88
N ALA A 240 17.66 5.28 16.19
CA ALA A 240 16.54 4.51 15.70
C ALA A 240 15.61 4.10 16.86
N GLU A 241 16.16 3.59 17.95
CA GLU A 241 15.42 3.23 19.17
C GLU A 241 14.77 4.46 19.84
N GLN A 242 15.53 5.55 19.98
CA GLN A 242 15.04 6.79 20.60
C GLN A 242 13.84 7.38 19.86
N TYR A 243 13.88 7.39 18.52
CA TYR A 243 12.82 7.96 17.66
C TYR A 243 11.81 6.94 17.20
N LYS A 244 11.96 5.67 17.61
CA LYS A 244 11.10 4.54 17.20
C LYS A 244 11.01 4.40 15.69
N HIS A 245 12.17 4.23 15.09
CA HIS A 245 12.36 3.89 13.68
C HIS A 245 13.20 2.62 13.53
N LEU A 246 13.16 2.04 12.34
CA LEU A 246 14.01 0.91 11.98
C LEU A 246 15.36 1.37 11.42
N THR A 247 16.37 0.54 11.66
CA THR A 247 17.59 0.58 10.85
C THR A 247 17.40 -0.22 9.56
N ILE A 248 18.21 0.08 8.54
CA ILE A 248 18.30 -0.69 7.30
C ILE A 248 18.52 -2.18 7.59
N LYS A 249 19.42 -2.47 8.52
CA LYS A 249 19.71 -3.82 8.96
C LYS A 249 18.51 -4.52 9.59
N GLN A 250 17.77 -3.83 10.47
CA GLN A 250 16.56 -4.37 11.07
C GLN A 250 15.49 -4.66 10.02
N ALA A 251 15.28 -3.76 9.07
CA ALA A 251 14.33 -3.96 7.95
C ALA A 251 14.74 -5.17 7.08
N ALA A 252 16.03 -5.32 6.80
CA ALA A 252 16.55 -6.47 6.05
C ALA A 252 16.41 -7.79 6.83
N LEU A 253 16.62 -7.78 8.15
CA LEU A 253 16.40 -8.94 9.01
C LEU A 253 14.94 -9.36 9.08
N ILE A 254 13.99 -8.40 9.16
CA ILE A 254 12.55 -8.69 9.08
C ILE A 254 12.23 -9.39 7.77
N ALA A 255 12.72 -8.86 6.64
CA ALA A 255 12.51 -9.45 5.33
C ALA A 255 13.10 -10.86 5.20
N HIS A 256 14.30 -11.07 5.74
CA HIS A 256 14.97 -12.37 5.75
C HIS A 256 14.20 -13.39 6.60
N THR A 257 13.85 -13.01 7.82
CA THR A 257 13.14 -13.89 8.78
C THR A 257 11.78 -14.31 8.26
N ALA A 258 11.04 -13.37 7.64
CA ALA A 258 9.72 -13.64 7.06
C ALA A 258 9.80 -14.30 5.67
N ASN A 259 11.00 -14.52 5.13
CA ASN A 259 11.24 -15.10 3.80
C ASN A 259 10.45 -14.40 2.69
N VAL A 260 10.44 -13.06 2.70
CA VAL A 260 9.76 -12.27 1.66
C VAL A 260 10.43 -12.45 0.30
N LYS A 261 9.70 -12.27 -0.80
CA LYS A 261 10.31 -12.46 -2.13
C LYS A 261 11.14 -11.26 -2.57
N LYS A 262 10.73 -10.04 -2.17
CA LYS A 262 11.42 -8.78 -2.50
C LYS A 262 11.25 -7.77 -1.39
N LEU A 263 12.32 -7.06 -1.04
CA LEU A 263 12.31 -5.94 -0.11
C LEU A 263 12.48 -4.62 -0.86
N VAL A 264 11.66 -3.63 -0.53
CA VAL A 264 11.80 -2.25 -1.01
C VAL A 264 11.91 -1.35 0.21
N LEU A 265 13.07 -0.76 0.40
CA LEU A 265 13.32 0.18 1.48
C LEU A 265 12.91 1.59 1.08
N THR A 266 12.33 2.34 2.01
CA THR A 266 11.86 3.71 1.82
C THR A 266 12.03 4.52 3.10
N HIS A 267 11.56 5.76 3.13
CA HIS A 267 11.57 6.63 4.32
C HIS A 267 13.00 6.91 4.84
N PHE A 268 13.86 7.39 3.94
CA PHE A 268 15.27 7.59 4.26
C PHE A 268 15.54 8.95 4.92
N SER A 269 16.36 8.95 5.95
CA SER A 269 16.87 10.20 6.54
C SER A 269 17.72 10.99 5.54
N GLN A 270 17.52 12.30 5.49
CA GLN A 270 18.30 13.24 4.66
C GLN A 270 19.82 13.21 4.93
N ARG A 271 20.25 12.66 6.05
CA ARG A 271 21.67 12.60 6.45
C ARG A 271 22.50 11.70 5.56
N TYR A 272 21.88 10.73 4.89
CA TYR A 272 22.58 9.78 4.03
C TYR A 272 22.53 10.25 2.58
N LYS A 273 23.68 10.69 2.06
CA LYS A 273 23.82 11.13 0.68
C LYS A 273 24.23 10.00 -0.25
N GLU A 274 25.05 9.07 0.27
CA GLU A 274 25.59 7.95 -0.49
C GLU A 274 24.68 6.73 -0.38
N LYS A 275 24.05 6.38 -1.50
CA LYS A 275 23.14 5.22 -1.57
C LYS A 275 23.86 3.88 -1.48
N ALA A 276 25.12 3.83 -1.94
CA ALA A 276 25.89 2.58 -2.02
C ALA A 276 26.11 1.93 -0.64
N GLU A 277 26.41 2.72 0.40
CA GLU A 277 26.59 2.22 1.77
C GLU A 277 25.28 1.63 2.31
N GLN A 278 24.15 2.32 2.10
CA GLN A 278 22.85 1.85 2.51
C GLN A 278 22.43 0.54 1.78
N GLU A 279 22.71 0.48 0.48
CA GLU A 279 22.37 -0.67 -0.34
C GLU A 279 23.20 -1.89 0.06
N GLN A 280 24.50 -1.70 0.36
CA GLN A 280 25.38 -2.77 0.80
C GLN A 280 24.95 -3.33 2.16
N GLU A 281 24.63 -2.46 3.16
CA GLU A 281 24.16 -2.88 4.48
C GLU A 281 22.92 -3.78 4.38
N ALA A 282 21.97 -3.42 3.48
CA ALA A 282 20.78 -4.24 3.27
C ALA A 282 21.08 -5.56 2.54
N LYS A 283 21.92 -5.52 1.49
CA LYS A 283 22.27 -6.69 0.65
C LYS A 283 23.05 -7.76 1.38
N ASP A 284 23.85 -7.38 2.36
CA ASP A 284 24.62 -8.33 3.19
C ASP A 284 23.70 -9.30 3.96
N ILE A 285 22.42 -8.90 4.17
CA ILE A 285 21.42 -9.70 4.89
C ILE A 285 20.34 -10.24 3.95
N PHE A 286 19.83 -9.39 3.05
CA PHE A 286 18.75 -9.73 2.14
C PHE A 286 19.09 -9.28 0.70
N PRO A 287 19.62 -10.19 -0.15
CA PRO A 287 20.13 -9.83 -1.47
C PRO A 287 19.09 -9.23 -2.45
N ASN A 288 17.80 -9.66 -2.34
CA ASN A 288 16.74 -9.15 -3.22
C ASN A 288 16.10 -7.87 -2.67
N VAL A 289 16.93 -6.88 -2.39
CA VAL A 289 16.54 -5.56 -1.89
C VAL A 289 16.75 -4.46 -2.92
N VAL A 290 15.87 -3.46 -2.88
CA VAL A 290 15.95 -2.23 -3.69
C VAL A 290 15.70 -1.03 -2.79
N LEU A 291 16.49 0.04 -2.94
CA LEU A 291 16.21 1.32 -2.31
C LEU A 291 15.25 2.13 -3.20
N ALA A 292 14.09 2.49 -2.66
CA ALA A 292 13.12 3.31 -3.38
C ALA A 292 13.69 4.71 -3.69
N TYR A 293 13.18 5.30 -4.76
CA TYR A 293 13.41 6.67 -5.16
C TYR A 293 12.11 7.28 -5.71
N ASP A 294 12.01 8.60 -5.66
CA ASP A 294 10.83 9.31 -6.14
C ASP A 294 10.59 9.04 -7.64
N GLY A 295 9.37 8.66 -7.98
CA GLY A 295 8.99 8.24 -9.33
C GLY A 295 9.24 6.76 -9.64
N MET A 296 9.85 5.98 -8.73
CA MET A 296 10.05 4.53 -8.92
C MET A 296 8.70 3.82 -9.08
N ARG A 297 8.64 2.89 -10.05
CA ARG A 297 7.48 2.03 -10.30
C ARG A 297 7.82 0.57 -10.07
N VAL A 298 6.94 -0.12 -9.38
CA VAL A 298 7.05 -1.57 -9.15
C VAL A 298 5.73 -2.24 -9.52
N THR A 299 5.82 -3.27 -10.33
CA THR A 299 4.64 -4.06 -10.76
C THR A 299 4.75 -5.48 -10.23
N ILE A 300 3.66 -6.04 -9.73
CA ILE A 300 3.56 -7.44 -9.26
C ILE A 300 2.25 -8.11 -9.69
#